data_57f0beb8ddab47d86d3721099735ffb3
#
_entry.id   57f0beb8ddab47d86d3721099735ffb3
#
_cell.length_a   1.000
_cell.length_b   1.000
_cell.length_c   1.000
_cell.angle_alpha   90.00
_cell.angle_beta   90.00
_cell.angle_gamma   90.00
#
_symmetry.space_group_name_H-M   'P 1'
#
loop_
_entity.id
_entity.type
_entity.pdbx_description
1 polymer ?
#
loop_
_entity_poly.entity_id
_entity_poly.type
_entity_poly.pdbx_seq_one_letter_code
_entity_poly.pdbx_strand_id
1 'polypeptide(L)'
;MNPTVLENPAEPTLAARTSRLTRARRTAILKALADPRRFELLERIAKAGCPLGCTQALAALPISAATLSHHIKELETAGLIHVRREGKFHFLTLRPGVLQAVAAVLMALESTPCGRR
;
A
#
# COMPACT_ATOMS: atom_id res chain seq x y z
N MET A 1 -11.06 -25.54 -21.00
CA MET A 1 -10.86 -25.21 -20.47
C MET A 1 -10.41 -25.16 -19.66
N ASN A 2 -10.20 -25.09 -19.66
CA ASN A 2 -9.73 -25.10 -18.88
C ASN A 2 -9.80 -24.08 -18.04
N PRO A 3 -10.47 -24.08 -17.58
CA PRO A 3 -10.88 -23.19 -16.70
C PRO A 3 -9.82 -22.80 -15.90
N THR A 4 -9.29 -23.65 -15.73
CA THR A 4 -8.23 -23.42 -15.06
C THR A 4 -7.60 -22.31 -15.53
N VAL A 5 -7.85 -22.20 -16.59
CA VAL A 5 -7.31 -21.18 -17.22
C VAL A 5 -7.54 -20.04 -16.47
N LEU A 6 -8.58 -20.04 -15.97
CA LEU A 6 -8.97 -19.00 -15.28
C LEU A 6 -8.06 -18.75 -14.23
N GLU A 7 -7.46 -19.73 -13.79
CA GLU A 7 -6.67 -19.55 -12.73
C GLU A 7 -5.35 -19.28 -13.17
N ASN A 8 -4.89 -18.17 -13.14
CA ASN A 8 -3.54 -17.85 -13.41
C ASN A 8 -2.78 -18.19 -12.16
N PRO A 9 -1.99 -19.20 -12.20
CA PRO A 9 -1.25 -19.59 -11.00
C PRO A 9 -0.36 -18.50 -10.49
N ALA A 10 -0.04 -17.55 -11.32
CA ALA A 10 0.82 -16.47 -10.88
C ALA A 10 0.04 -15.42 -10.12
N GLU A 11 -1.28 -15.49 -10.14
CA GLU A 11 -2.07 -14.51 -9.45
C GLU A 11 -2.79 -15.13 -8.28
N PRO A 12 -2.28 -14.94 -7.10
CA PRO A 12 -2.92 -15.53 -5.92
C PRO A 12 -4.27 -14.89 -5.66
N THR A 13 -5.13 -15.64 -5.04
CA THR A 13 -6.45 -15.15 -4.66
C THR A 13 -6.24 -14.13 -3.56
N LEU A 14 -7.29 -13.44 -3.21
CA LEU A 14 -7.23 -12.47 -2.12
C LEU A 14 -6.84 -13.18 -0.82
N ALA A 15 -7.36 -14.36 -0.59
CA ALA A 15 -7.03 -15.11 0.61
C ALA A 15 -5.54 -15.46 0.63
N ALA A 16 -5.00 -15.85 -0.50
CA ALA A 16 -3.60 -16.18 -0.58
C ALA A 16 -2.73 -14.95 -0.35
N ARG A 17 -3.15 -13.80 -0.84
CA ARG A 17 -2.41 -12.58 -0.63
C ARG A 17 -2.40 -12.21 0.84
N THR A 18 -3.52 -12.39 1.51
CA THR A 18 -3.63 -12.10 2.92
C THR A 18 -2.71 -13.02 3.72
N SER A 19 -2.66 -14.28 3.36
CA SER A 19 -1.84 -15.22 4.09
C SER A 19 -0.36 -15.00 3.85
N ARG A 20 -0.02 -14.25 2.83
CA ARG A 20 1.37 -13.95 2.57
C ARG A 20 1.87 -12.73 3.32
N LEU A 21 1.01 -12.05 4.03
CA LEU A 21 1.41 -10.88 4.77
C LEU A 21 2.18 -11.34 6.00
N THR A 22 3.50 -11.27 5.92
CA THR A 22 4.34 -11.68 7.03
C THR A 22 4.27 -10.67 8.16
N ARG A 23 4.72 -11.09 9.33
CA ARG A 23 4.76 -10.18 10.47
C ARG A 23 5.66 -8.98 10.17
N ALA A 24 6.81 -9.22 9.56
CA ALA A 24 7.73 -8.14 9.23
C ALA A 24 7.10 -7.14 8.26
N ARG A 25 6.41 -7.66 7.24
CA ARG A 25 5.76 -6.79 6.27
C ARG A 25 4.63 -5.99 6.92
N ARG A 26 3.86 -6.66 7.77
CA ARG A 26 2.77 -6.00 8.48
C ARG A 26 3.30 -4.87 9.35
N THR A 27 4.40 -5.12 10.08
CA THR A 27 5.01 -4.10 10.91
C THR A 27 5.46 -2.91 10.09
N ALA A 28 6.11 -3.16 8.95
CA ALA A 28 6.59 -2.10 8.08
C ALA A 28 5.43 -1.25 7.58
N ILE A 29 4.33 -1.89 7.21
CA ILE A 29 3.15 -1.19 6.72
C ILE A 29 2.53 -0.32 7.82
N LEU A 30 2.38 -0.88 9.01
CA LEU A 30 1.77 -0.13 10.11
C LEU A 30 2.63 1.07 10.49
N LYS A 31 3.94 0.91 10.48
CA LYS A 31 4.84 2.01 10.76
C LYS A 31 4.74 3.09 9.69
N ALA A 32 4.64 2.68 8.43
CA ALA A 32 4.54 3.63 7.34
C ALA A 32 3.25 4.43 7.45
N LEU A 33 2.16 3.80 7.86
CA LEU A 33 0.87 4.47 7.98
C LEU A 33 0.76 5.36 9.21
N ALA A 34 1.66 5.21 10.17
CA ALA A 34 1.56 5.97 11.42
C ALA A 34 1.94 7.44 11.30
N ASP A 35 2.68 7.81 10.28
CA ASP A 35 3.07 9.20 10.10
C ASP A 35 1.95 9.97 9.40
N PRO A 36 1.40 11.03 10.01
CA PRO A 36 0.26 11.73 9.41
C PRO A 36 0.50 12.29 8.02
N ARG A 37 1.69 12.85 7.78
CA ARG A 37 1.98 13.39 6.45
C ARG A 37 2.14 12.29 5.42
N ARG A 38 2.74 11.19 5.83
CA ARG A 38 2.91 10.05 4.94
C ARG A 38 1.55 9.43 4.61
N PHE A 39 0.66 9.38 5.59
CA PHE A 39 -0.69 8.89 5.37
C PHE A 39 -1.43 9.82 4.40
N GLU A 40 -1.25 11.12 4.57
CA GLU A 40 -1.87 12.11 3.68
C GLU A 40 -1.38 11.94 2.25
N LEU A 41 -0.10 11.65 2.08
CA LEU A 41 0.44 11.37 0.75
C LEU A 41 -0.23 10.13 0.16
N LEU A 42 -0.39 9.10 0.96
CA LEU A 42 -1.05 7.87 0.51
C LEU A 42 -2.48 8.17 0.06
N GLU A 43 -3.19 9.02 0.81
CA GLU A 43 -4.54 9.42 0.43
C GLU A 43 -4.55 10.14 -0.91
N ARG A 44 -3.57 11.01 -1.15
CA ARG A 44 -3.48 11.73 -2.41
C ARG A 44 -3.25 10.78 -3.56
N ILE A 45 -2.38 9.80 -3.36
CA ILE A 45 -2.10 8.80 -4.39
C ILE A 45 -3.38 8.02 -4.71
N ALA A 46 -4.12 7.63 -3.67
CA ALA A 46 -5.33 6.85 -3.84
C ALA A 46 -6.40 7.63 -4.58
N LYS A 47 -6.54 8.91 -4.26
CA LYS A 47 -7.61 9.72 -4.84
C LYS A 47 -7.30 10.24 -6.23
N ALA A 48 -6.06 10.13 -6.66
CA ALA A 48 -5.69 10.69 -7.95
C ALA A 48 -6.37 9.97 -9.12
N GLY A 49 -6.69 8.69 -8.94
CA GLY A 49 -7.36 7.93 -10.00
C GLY A 49 -6.45 7.61 -11.19
N CYS A 50 -5.26 8.12 -11.21
CA CYS A 50 -4.24 7.87 -12.22
C CYS A 50 -2.91 8.08 -11.53
N PRO A 51 -1.80 7.68 -12.13
CA PRO A 51 -0.51 7.84 -11.46
C PRO A 51 -0.28 9.29 -11.07
N LEU A 52 0.10 9.50 -9.81
CA LEU A 52 0.34 10.84 -9.29
C LEU A 52 1.81 11.18 -9.46
N GLY A 53 2.11 12.25 -10.16
CA GLY A 53 3.49 12.69 -10.33
C GLY A 53 4.03 13.27 -9.04
N CYS A 54 5.33 13.10 -8.80
CA CYS A 54 5.95 13.65 -7.60
C CYS A 54 5.84 15.17 -7.54
N THR A 55 5.88 15.83 -8.69
CA THR A 55 5.72 17.27 -8.75
C THR A 55 4.35 17.68 -8.23
N GLN A 56 3.33 16.91 -8.61
CA GLN A 56 1.96 17.17 -8.17
C GLN A 56 1.84 16.93 -6.68
N ALA A 57 2.46 15.87 -6.19
CA ALA A 57 2.42 15.55 -4.77
C ALA A 57 3.07 16.66 -3.96
N LEU A 58 4.21 17.16 -4.43
CA LEU A 58 4.92 18.21 -3.72
C LEU A 58 4.09 19.48 -3.68
N ALA A 59 3.39 19.79 -4.75
CA ALA A 59 2.55 20.98 -4.79
C ALA A 59 1.36 20.87 -3.83
N ALA A 60 0.92 19.66 -3.56
CA ALA A 60 -0.27 19.45 -2.75
C ALA A 60 -0.02 19.34 -1.25
N LEU A 61 1.23 19.11 -0.85
CA LEU A 61 1.55 18.88 0.55
C LEU A 61 2.51 19.94 1.08
N PRO A 62 2.34 20.37 2.32
CA PRO A 62 3.21 21.40 2.91
C PRO A 62 4.49 20.79 3.46
N ILE A 63 5.27 20.18 2.59
CA ILE A 63 6.52 19.53 2.97
C ILE A 63 7.60 19.85 1.95
N SER A 64 8.84 19.67 2.34
CA SER A 64 9.96 19.89 1.44
C SER A 64 10.13 18.72 0.49
N ALA A 65 10.88 18.95 -0.59
CA ALA A 65 11.17 17.89 -1.54
C ALA A 65 11.91 16.73 -0.88
N ALA A 66 12.81 17.03 0.05
CA ALA A 66 13.55 15.99 0.74
C ALA A 66 12.64 15.14 1.61
N THR A 67 11.70 15.79 2.31
CA THR A 67 10.74 15.06 3.13
C THR A 67 9.82 14.21 2.27
N LEU A 68 9.39 14.74 1.13
CA LEU A 68 8.56 13.98 0.22
C LEU A 68 9.31 12.74 -0.25
N SER A 69 10.57 12.89 -0.65
CA SER A 69 11.37 11.74 -1.10
C SER A 69 11.48 10.68 -0.02
N HIS A 70 11.63 11.11 1.23
CA HIS A 70 11.73 10.18 2.34
C HIS A 70 10.41 9.42 2.52
N HIS A 71 9.29 10.14 2.47
CA HIS A 71 7.98 9.50 2.61
C HIS A 71 7.70 8.52 1.49
N ILE A 72 8.07 8.87 0.26
CA ILE A 72 7.89 8.00 -0.88
C ILE A 72 8.69 6.72 -0.68
N LYS A 73 9.93 6.87 -0.23
CA LYS A 73 10.79 5.72 -0.01
C LYS A 73 10.22 4.79 1.06
N GLU A 74 9.69 5.37 2.14
CA GLU A 74 9.11 4.57 3.20
C GLU A 74 7.88 3.81 2.73
N LEU A 75 7.03 4.46 1.95
CA LEU A 75 5.84 3.80 1.40
C LEU A 75 6.21 2.72 0.41
N GLU A 76 7.20 2.99 -0.42
CA GLU A 76 7.64 2.01 -1.41
C GLU A 76 8.27 0.80 -0.73
N THR A 77 9.12 1.03 0.25
CA THR A 77 9.79 -0.04 0.98
C THR A 77 8.79 -0.91 1.74
N ALA A 78 7.75 -0.29 2.28
CA ALA A 78 6.70 -1.04 2.96
C ALA A 78 5.82 -1.83 2.00
N GLY A 79 5.95 -1.58 0.70
CA GLY A 79 5.17 -2.28 -0.29
C GLY A 79 3.78 -1.72 -0.51
N LEU A 80 3.54 -0.47 -0.07
CA LEU A 80 2.23 0.15 -0.22
C LEU A 80 2.04 0.81 -1.57
N ILE A 81 3.10 1.30 -2.17
CA ILE A 81 3.02 1.97 -3.44
C ILE A 81 4.06 1.44 -4.42
N HIS A 82 3.81 1.68 -5.68
CA HIS A 82 4.74 1.40 -6.74
C HIS A 82 5.19 2.74 -7.32
N VAL A 83 6.49 2.87 -7.56
CA VAL A 83 7.05 4.09 -8.13
C VAL A 83 7.56 3.77 -9.52
N ARG A 84 6.96 4.38 -10.54
CA ARG A 84 7.42 4.21 -11.89
C ARG A 84 8.33 5.38 -12.23
N ARG A 85 9.54 5.07 -12.63
CA ARG A 85 10.52 6.10 -12.93
C ARG A 85 10.72 6.22 -14.43
N GLU A 86 10.47 7.43 -14.95
CA GLU A 86 10.65 7.71 -16.35
C GLU A 86 11.55 8.92 -16.48
N GLY A 87 12.84 8.68 -16.69
CA GLY A 87 13.82 9.76 -16.70
C GLY A 87 13.84 10.40 -15.33
N LYS A 88 13.66 11.71 -15.30
CA LYS A 88 13.65 12.43 -14.02
C LYS A 88 12.25 12.54 -13.42
N PHE A 89 11.26 11.97 -14.10
CA PHE A 89 9.90 12.05 -13.59
C PHE A 89 9.53 10.75 -12.89
N HIS A 90 8.87 10.87 -11.73
CA HIS A 90 8.45 9.70 -10.96
C HIS A 90 6.94 9.77 -10.79
N PHE A 91 6.30 8.62 -10.94
CA PHE A 91 4.84 8.52 -10.84
C PHE A 91 4.49 7.46 -9.80
N LEU A 92 3.52 7.78 -8.96
CA LEU A 92 3.16 6.99 -7.80
C LEU A 92 1.79 6.36 -7.97
N THR A 93 1.68 5.07 -7.66
CA THR A 93 0.39 4.37 -7.66
C THR A 93 0.33 3.45 -6.46
N LEU A 94 -0.88 3.13 -6.00
CA LEU A 94 -1.04 2.17 -4.93
C LEU A 94 -0.77 0.78 -5.45
N ARG A 95 -0.20 -0.06 -4.61
CA ARG A 95 -0.07 -1.47 -4.95
C ARG A 95 -1.38 -2.16 -4.62
N PRO A 96 -1.95 -2.88 -5.58
CA PRO A 96 -3.26 -3.50 -5.35
C PRO A 96 -3.20 -4.61 -4.30
N GLY A 97 -4.22 -4.68 -3.49
CA GLY A 97 -4.39 -5.76 -2.55
C GLY A 97 -3.70 -5.62 -1.21
N VAL A 98 -2.74 -4.70 -1.08
CA VAL A 98 -1.98 -4.57 0.16
C VAL A 98 -2.84 -4.02 1.29
N LEU A 99 -3.62 -2.99 1.01
CA LEU A 99 -4.48 -2.41 2.05
C LEU A 99 -5.55 -3.40 2.47
N GLN A 100 -6.06 -4.20 1.53
CA GLN A 100 -7.04 -5.21 1.85
C GLN A 100 -6.44 -6.28 2.76
N ALA A 101 -5.19 -6.65 2.53
CA ALA A 101 -4.52 -7.64 3.37
C ALA A 101 -4.35 -7.12 4.79
N VAL A 102 -3.99 -5.85 4.94
CA VAL A 102 -3.85 -5.24 6.26
C VAL A 102 -5.21 -5.12 6.93
N ALA A 103 -6.21 -4.69 6.19
CA ALA A 103 -7.56 -4.56 6.73
C ALA A 103 -8.06 -5.90 7.25
N ALA A 104 -7.78 -6.98 6.53
CA ALA A 104 -8.20 -8.31 6.95
C ALA A 104 -7.59 -8.68 8.29
N VAL A 105 -6.31 -8.35 8.50
CA VAL A 105 -5.64 -8.62 9.76
C VAL A 105 -6.30 -7.82 10.89
N LEU A 106 -6.58 -6.56 10.64
CA LEU A 106 -7.18 -5.71 11.66
C LEU A 106 -8.61 -6.15 11.97
N MET A 107 -9.38 -6.48 10.96
CA MET A 107 -10.76 -6.90 11.16
C MET A 107 -10.84 -8.24 11.90
N ALA A 108 -9.85 -9.09 11.70
CA ALA A 108 -9.82 -10.36 12.41
C ALA A 108 -9.72 -10.17 13.92
N LEU A 109 -9.12 -9.07 14.36
CA LEU A 109 -9.02 -8.79 15.79
C LEU A 109 -10.40 -8.54 16.40
N GLU A 110 -11.27 -7.86 15.65
CA GLU A 110 -12.60 -7.60 16.14
C GLU A 110 -13.50 -8.81 16.08
N SER A 111 -13.17 -9.73 15.21
CA SER A 111 -14.01 -10.90 15.02
C SER A 111 -13.83 -11.96 16.11
N THR A 112 -12.80 -11.83 16.91
CA THR A 112 -12.53 -12.83 17.92
C THR A 112 -13.50 -12.66 19.08
N PRO A 113 -14.37 -13.64 19.32
CA PRO A 113 -15.35 -13.48 20.40
C PRO A 113 -14.69 -13.48 21.75
N CYS A 114 -15.19 -12.63 22.61
CA CYS A 114 -14.73 -12.56 23.96
C CYS A 114 -15.58 -13.55 24.77
N GLY A 115 -14.99 -14.12 25.77
CA GLY A 115 -15.77 -14.96 26.63
C GLY A 115 -16.06 -16.35 26.13
N ARG A 116 -15.47 -16.71 25.05
CA ARG A 116 -15.66 -18.03 24.58
C ARG A 116 -14.77 -18.92 25.23
N ARG A 117 -14.56 -18.94 26.25
CA ARG A 117 -13.62 -19.77 26.87
C ARG A 117 -14.12 -20.75 27.67
#